data_d42c25b71cc9dfd273413167623beb34
#
_entry.id   d42c25b71cc9dfd273413167623beb34
#
_cell.length_a   1.000
_cell.length_b   1.000
_cell.length_c   1.000
_cell.angle_alpha   90.00
_cell.angle_beta   90.00
_cell.angle_gamma   90.00
#
_symmetry.space_group_name_H-M   'P 1'
#
loop_
_entity.id
_entity.type
_entity.pdbx_description
1 polymer ?
#
loop_
_entity_poly.entity_id
_entity_poly.type
_entity_poly.pdbx_seq_one_letter_code
_entity_poly.pdbx_strand_id
1 'polypeptide(L)'
;MTYDEVLLETYTENIAELEDERAGLTYYKGFDGDIIEKYVTCKRPNCICQRGYPHGPNKYFRHREGGRWVELYLGKKIVDEYVAKVGSNKRIREIERELRVLRSQLTAVRRRLGLADENGACEQLRLDLNPD
;
A
#
# COMPACT_ATOMS: atom_id res chain seq x y z
N MET A 1 17.87 -29.20 -10.17
CA MET A 1 16.81 -28.51 -9.42
C MET A 1 15.58 -28.43 -10.29
N THR A 2 14.44 -28.80 -9.75
CA THR A 2 13.20 -28.75 -10.49
C THR A 2 12.63 -27.34 -10.52
N TYR A 3 11.66 -27.12 -11.41
CA TYR A 3 10.98 -25.81 -11.50
C TYR A 3 10.34 -25.44 -10.16
N ASP A 4 9.68 -26.40 -9.51
CA ASP A 4 9.03 -26.10 -8.22
C ASP A 4 10.05 -25.80 -7.12
N GLU A 5 11.21 -26.43 -7.16
CA GLU A 5 12.26 -26.10 -6.18
C GLU A 5 12.80 -24.70 -6.39
N VAL A 6 12.95 -24.26 -7.65
CA VAL A 6 13.35 -22.89 -7.95
C VAL A 6 12.30 -21.91 -7.45
N LEU A 7 11.01 -22.22 -7.67
CA LEU A 7 9.94 -21.36 -7.19
C LEU A 7 9.94 -21.29 -5.66
N LEU A 8 10.19 -22.38 -4.99
CA LEU A 8 10.22 -22.40 -3.53
C LEU A 8 11.26 -21.42 -3.01
N GLU A 9 12.46 -21.48 -3.57
CA GLU A 9 13.52 -20.56 -3.17
C GLU A 9 13.17 -19.11 -3.49
N THR A 10 12.66 -18.89 -4.68
CA THR A 10 12.35 -17.53 -5.13
C THR A 10 11.27 -16.90 -4.25
N TYR A 11 10.19 -17.63 -3.99
CA TYR A 11 9.12 -17.11 -3.15
C TYR A 11 9.61 -16.88 -1.72
N THR A 12 10.42 -17.77 -1.19
CA THR A 12 10.95 -17.61 0.16
C THR A 12 11.80 -16.36 0.27
N GLU A 13 12.66 -16.13 -0.71
CA GLU A 13 13.51 -14.93 -0.71
C GLU A 13 12.70 -13.66 -0.86
N ASN A 14 11.71 -13.66 -1.76
CA ASN A 14 10.90 -12.50 -1.98
C ASN A 14 10.07 -12.15 -0.74
N ILE A 15 9.54 -13.16 -0.06
CA ILE A 15 8.81 -12.94 1.18
C ILE A 15 9.71 -12.32 2.24
N ALA A 16 10.93 -12.84 2.38
CA ALA A 16 11.87 -12.30 3.38
C ALA A 16 12.21 -10.85 3.08
N GLU A 17 12.42 -10.50 1.82
CA GLU A 17 12.73 -9.12 1.44
C GLU A 17 11.57 -8.18 1.76
N LEU A 18 10.34 -8.60 1.46
CA LEU A 18 9.19 -7.78 1.74
C LEU A 18 8.95 -7.63 3.24
N GLU A 19 9.18 -8.69 4.01
CA GLU A 19 9.05 -8.61 5.46
C GLU A 19 10.08 -7.67 6.05
N ASP A 20 11.30 -7.68 5.54
CA ASP A 20 12.33 -6.74 5.98
C ASP A 20 11.94 -5.31 5.66
N GLU A 21 11.45 -5.08 4.45
CA GLU A 21 11.00 -3.73 4.08
C GLU A 21 9.86 -3.28 4.98
N ARG A 22 8.89 -4.17 5.22
CA ARG A 22 7.75 -3.87 6.09
C ARG A 22 8.20 -3.50 7.50
N ALA A 23 9.18 -4.23 8.02
CA ALA A 23 9.68 -3.97 9.37
C ALA A 23 10.31 -2.60 9.51
N GLY A 24 10.83 -2.05 8.42
CA GLY A 24 11.42 -0.71 8.43
C GLY A 24 10.45 0.43 8.23
N LEU A 25 9.18 0.12 7.98
CA LEU A 25 8.18 1.16 7.72
C LEU A 25 7.30 1.36 8.96
N THR A 26 6.88 2.60 9.14
CA THR A 26 6.00 2.96 10.25
C THR A 26 4.60 3.21 9.73
N TYR A 27 3.61 2.65 10.39
CA TYR A 27 2.21 2.96 10.10
C TYR A 27 1.79 4.20 10.88
N TYR A 28 1.19 5.15 10.19
CA TYR A 28 0.75 6.41 10.81
C TYR A 28 -0.76 6.45 10.83
N LYS A 29 -1.34 6.36 12.01
CA LYS A 29 -2.79 6.40 12.16
C LYS A 29 -3.32 7.75 11.68
N GLY A 30 -4.42 7.72 10.92
CA GLY A 30 -5.04 8.93 10.41
C GLY A 30 -4.51 9.37 9.06
N PHE A 31 -3.55 8.65 8.49
CA PHE A 31 -2.97 9.00 7.20
C PHE A 31 -3.28 7.96 6.12
N ASP A 32 -4.41 7.27 6.26
CA ASP A 32 -4.87 6.30 5.27
C ASP A 32 -5.69 7.02 4.20
N GLY A 33 -5.07 7.27 3.07
CA GLY A 33 -5.72 7.98 1.98
C GLY A 33 -4.75 8.18 0.85
N ASP A 34 -5.01 9.17 0.04
CA ASP A 34 -4.20 9.47 -1.14
C ASP A 34 -3.84 10.93 -1.17
N ILE A 35 -2.69 11.22 -1.76
CA ILE A 35 -2.31 12.59 -2.09
C ILE A 35 -2.72 12.81 -3.53
N ILE A 36 -3.58 13.82 -3.75
CA ILE A 36 -4.03 14.14 -5.10
C ILE A 36 -3.61 15.56 -5.45
N GLU A 37 -3.51 15.82 -6.74
CA GLU A 37 -3.14 17.14 -7.23
C GLU A 37 -4.29 17.71 -8.04
N LYS A 38 -4.54 19.01 -7.88
CA LYS A 38 -5.59 19.68 -8.62
C LYS A 38 -5.10 21.04 -9.07
N TYR A 39 -5.58 21.44 -10.24
CA TYR A 39 -5.44 22.80 -10.73
C TYR A 39 -6.76 23.51 -10.50
N VAL A 40 -6.71 24.73 -9.98
CA VAL A 40 -7.92 25.45 -9.63
C VAL A 40 -7.87 26.85 -10.23
N THR A 41 -9.05 27.42 -10.44
CA THR A 41 -9.16 28.82 -10.83
C THR A 41 -9.66 29.61 -9.64
N CYS A 42 -9.17 30.85 -9.51
CA CYS A 42 -9.64 31.72 -8.45
C CYS A 42 -10.79 32.59 -9.00
N LYS A 43 -11.40 33.37 -8.10
CA LYS A 43 -12.54 34.19 -8.49
C LYS A 43 -12.13 35.60 -8.89
N ARG A 44 -10.84 35.92 -8.90
CA ARG A 44 -10.38 37.23 -9.26
C ARG A 44 -10.51 37.44 -10.78
N PRO A 45 -11.19 38.50 -11.24
CA PRO A 45 -11.50 38.62 -12.65
C PRO A 45 -10.27 38.83 -13.54
N ASN A 46 -9.19 39.40 -13.02
CA ASN A 46 -8.02 39.69 -13.83
C ASN A 46 -6.89 38.69 -13.63
N CYS A 47 -7.20 37.57 -13.06
CA CYS A 47 -6.18 36.55 -12.81
C CYS A 47 -5.89 35.78 -14.10
N ILE A 48 -4.62 35.39 -14.27
CA ILE A 48 -4.19 34.63 -15.44
C ILE A 48 -4.95 33.30 -15.54
N CYS A 49 -5.46 32.77 -14.44
CA CYS A 49 -6.20 31.50 -14.47
C CYS A 49 -7.49 31.62 -15.27
N GLN A 50 -8.03 32.82 -15.42
CA GLN A 50 -9.20 33.06 -16.25
C GLN A 50 -8.88 32.98 -17.75
N ARG A 51 -7.61 32.92 -18.11
CA ARG A 51 -7.17 32.82 -19.50
C ARG A 51 -6.69 31.41 -19.85
N GLY A 52 -7.04 30.43 -19.04
CA GLY A 52 -6.65 29.05 -19.30
C GLY A 52 -5.38 28.59 -18.60
N TYR A 53 -4.87 29.36 -17.65
CA TYR A 53 -3.68 29.01 -16.88
C TYR A 53 -4.06 28.83 -15.40
N PRO A 54 -4.69 27.71 -15.03
CA PRO A 54 -5.15 27.53 -13.65
C PRO A 54 -4.00 27.53 -12.66
N HIS A 55 -4.33 27.83 -11.42
CA HIS A 55 -3.37 27.78 -10.33
C HIS A 55 -3.06 26.35 -9.98
N GLY A 56 -1.83 26.13 -9.54
CA GLY A 56 -1.46 24.83 -9.05
C GLY A 56 -0.24 24.27 -9.75
N PRO A 57 0.02 22.96 -9.60
CA PRO A 57 -0.88 22.03 -8.92
C PRO A 57 -0.89 22.25 -7.42
N ASN A 58 -2.07 22.18 -6.83
CA ASN A 58 -2.22 22.17 -5.38
C ASN A 58 -2.38 20.74 -4.93
N LYS A 59 -1.84 20.40 -3.76
CA LYS A 59 -1.92 19.04 -3.25
C LYS A 59 -2.95 18.97 -2.13
N TYR A 60 -3.67 17.86 -2.10
CA TYR A 60 -4.73 17.59 -1.14
C TYR A 60 -4.57 16.18 -0.60
N PHE A 61 -4.87 16.01 0.68
CA PHE A 61 -4.99 14.67 1.27
C PHE A 61 -6.46 14.27 1.19
N ARG A 62 -6.73 13.18 0.47
CA ARG A 62 -8.07 12.69 0.24
C ARG A 62 -8.26 11.40 1.01
N HIS A 63 -9.28 11.37 1.86
CA HIS A 63 -9.54 10.19 2.69
C HIS A 63 -11.04 10.07 2.94
N ARG A 64 -11.43 8.98 3.55
CA ARG A 64 -12.84 8.77 3.89
C ARG A 64 -13.07 9.02 5.36
N GLU A 65 -14.16 9.70 5.66
CA GLU A 65 -14.64 9.91 7.03
C GLU A 65 -16.13 9.62 7.06
N GLY A 66 -16.54 8.65 7.88
CA GLY A 66 -17.95 8.33 7.99
C GLY A 66 -18.60 7.97 6.67
N GLY A 67 -17.88 7.29 5.80
CA GLY A 67 -18.37 6.90 4.49
C GLY A 67 -18.33 7.99 3.43
N ARG A 68 -17.81 9.15 3.75
CA ARG A 68 -17.74 10.28 2.82
C ARG A 68 -16.30 10.59 2.47
N TRP A 69 -16.08 11.06 1.24
CA TRP A 69 -14.76 11.51 0.81
C TRP A 69 -14.52 12.92 1.33
N VAL A 70 -13.38 13.12 1.95
CA VAL A 70 -12.96 14.41 2.48
C VAL A 70 -11.60 14.75 1.88
N GLU A 71 -11.41 16.03 1.52
CA GLU A 71 -10.13 16.49 0.96
C GLU A 71 -9.62 17.63 1.83
N LEU A 72 -8.38 17.51 2.26
CA LEU A 72 -7.72 18.53 3.07
C LEU A 72 -6.64 19.18 2.22
N TYR A 73 -6.71 20.49 2.07
CA TYR A 73 -5.67 21.22 1.34
C TYR A 73 -4.35 21.15 2.11
N LEU A 74 -3.27 20.85 1.40
CA LEU A 74 -1.95 20.71 2.00
C LEU A 74 -1.11 21.92 1.61
N GLY A 75 -0.87 22.81 2.56
CA GLY A 75 0.01 23.96 2.35
C GLY A 75 1.47 23.53 2.36
N LYS A 76 2.34 24.47 2.01
CA LYS A 76 3.76 24.17 1.86
C LYS A 76 4.40 23.62 3.13
N LYS A 77 3.88 23.99 4.29
CA LYS A 77 4.50 23.58 5.56
C LYS A 77 4.18 22.15 5.93
N ILE A 78 3.05 21.62 5.45
CA ILE A 78 2.60 20.29 5.89
C ILE A 78 2.62 19.25 4.78
N VAL A 79 2.79 19.68 3.53
CA VAL A 79 2.67 18.76 2.40
C VAL A 79 3.71 17.64 2.48
N ASP A 80 4.95 17.96 2.83
CA ASP A 80 6.00 16.94 2.85
C ASP A 80 5.73 15.90 3.93
N GLU A 81 5.24 16.33 5.08
CA GLU A 81 4.89 15.40 6.15
C GLU A 81 3.78 14.45 5.70
N TYR A 82 2.72 15.00 5.06
CA TYR A 82 1.62 14.17 4.59
C TYR A 82 2.06 13.22 3.49
N VAL A 83 2.87 13.70 2.55
CA VAL A 83 3.35 12.83 1.47
C VAL A 83 4.15 11.66 2.05
N ALA A 84 5.03 11.93 3.01
CA ALA A 84 5.84 10.88 3.61
C ALA A 84 4.99 9.86 4.38
N LYS A 85 4.05 10.34 5.19
CA LYS A 85 3.25 9.45 6.04
C LYS A 85 2.24 8.66 5.24
N VAL A 86 1.57 9.31 4.29
CA VAL A 86 0.63 8.62 3.40
C VAL A 86 1.39 7.60 2.56
N GLY A 87 2.58 7.95 2.06
CA GLY A 87 3.39 7.05 1.28
C GLY A 87 3.80 5.81 2.06
N SER A 88 4.21 6.00 3.32
CA SER A 88 4.57 4.87 4.17
C SER A 88 3.38 3.91 4.35
N ASN A 89 2.21 4.46 4.65
CA ASN A 89 1.01 3.63 4.83
C ASN A 89 0.63 2.90 3.55
N LYS A 90 0.73 3.58 2.41
CA LYS A 90 0.43 2.95 1.13
C LYS A 90 1.39 1.80 0.84
N ARG A 91 2.68 2.02 1.09
CA ARG A 91 3.66 0.96 0.85
C ARG A 91 3.41 -0.24 1.75
N ILE A 92 3.06 -0.01 3.02
CA ILE A 92 2.71 -1.10 3.92
C ILE A 92 1.56 -1.92 3.35
N ARG A 93 0.50 -1.25 2.87
CA ARG A 93 -0.64 -1.97 2.30
C ARG A 93 -0.26 -2.77 1.07
N GLU A 94 0.60 -2.20 0.21
CA GLU A 94 1.08 -2.92 -0.97
C GLU A 94 1.86 -4.16 -0.58
N ILE A 95 2.76 -4.00 0.40
CA ILE A 95 3.57 -5.14 0.86
C ILE A 95 2.67 -6.23 1.43
N GLU A 96 1.69 -5.85 2.22
CA GLU A 96 0.79 -6.84 2.82
C GLU A 96 0.00 -7.61 1.76
N ARG A 97 -0.43 -6.91 0.69
CA ARG A 97 -1.10 -7.59 -0.41
C ARG A 97 -0.16 -8.55 -1.14
N GLU A 98 1.06 -8.10 -1.42
CA GLU A 98 2.04 -8.94 -2.09
C GLU A 98 2.39 -10.16 -1.25
N LEU A 99 2.54 -9.96 0.06
CA LEU A 99 2.84 -11.08 0.95
C LEU A 99 1.73 -12.11 0.95
N ARG A 100 0.47 -11.67 0.93
CA ARG A 100 -0.63 -12.64 0.86
C ARG A 100 -0.54 -13.50 -0.38
N VAL A 101 -0.28 -12.87 -1.53
CA VAL A 101 -0.18 -13.61 -2.78
C VAL A 101 1.01 -14.56 -2.75
N LEU A 102 2.17 -14.07 -2.32
CA LEU A 102 3.38 -14.90 -2.31
C LEU A 102 3.25 -16.07 -1.33
N ARG A 103 2.65 -15.84 -0.17
CA ARG A 103 2.46 -16.92 0.80
C ARG A 103 1.50 -17.98 0.28
N SER A 104 0.47 -17.56 -0.43
CA SER A 104 -0.45 -18.49 -1.06
C SER A 104 0.26 -19.32 -2.12
N GLN A 105 1.08 -18.68 -2.96
CA GLN A 105 1.83 -19.37 -3.99
C GLN A 105 2.86 -20.33 -3.37
N LEU A 106 3.51 -19.90 -2.31
CA LEU A 106 4.48 -20.74 -1.62
C LEU A 106 3.80 -22.00 -1.05
N THR A 107 2.63 -21.83 -0.44
CA THR A 107 1.89 -22.98 0.07
C THR A 107 1.57 -23.96 -1.04
N ALA A 108 1.15 -23.46 -2.20
CA ALA A 108 0.84 -24.35 -3.32
C ALA A 108 2.06 -25.11 -3.81
N VAL A 109 3.20 -24.44 -3.89
CA VAL A 109 4.45 -25.09 -4.31
C VAL A 109 4.87 -26.15 -3.29
N ARG A 110 4.78 -25.85 -2.01
CA ARG A 110 5.13 -26.81 -0.97
C ARG A 110 4.25 -28.05 -1.05
N ARG A 111 2.97 -27.89 -1.35
CA ARG A 111 2.09 -29.04 -1.52
C ARG A 111 2.51 -29.89 -2.71
N ARG A 112 2.86 -29.24 -3.84
CA ARG A 112 3.30 -29.99 -5.02
C ARG A 112 4.58 -30.77 -4.76
N LEU A 113 5.45 -30.22 -3.89
CA LEU A 113 6.68 -30.91 -3.52
C LEU A 113 6.51 -31.92 -2.43
N GLY A 114 5.28 -32.04 -1.87
CA GLY A 114 5.03 -32.99 -0.79
C GLY A 114 5.54 -32.53 0.56
N LEU A 115 5.82 -31.26 0.73
CA LEU A 115 6.32 -30.73 1.98
C LEU A 115 5.16 -30.41 2.91
N ALA A 116 5.34 -30.69 4.22
CA ALA A 116 4.32 -30.35 5.20
C ALA A 116 4.31 -28.86 5.45
N ASP A 117 3.14 -28.34 5.79
CA ASP A 117 3.05 -26.97 6.26
C ASP A 117 3.79 -26.85 7.59
N GLU A 118 4.28 -25.67 7.87
CA GLU A 118 4.99 -25.44 9.12
C GLU A 118 4.11 -25.67 10.34
N ASN A 119 2.84 -25.44 10.18
CA ASN A 119 1.89 -25.62 11.26
C ASN A 119 1.29 -27.01 11.24
N GLY A 120 1.92 -27.90 10.52
CA GLY A 120 1.30 -29.18 10.26
C GLY A 120 0.21 -28.97 9.29
N ALA A 121 -0.58 -29.76 9.17
CA ALA A 121 -1.57 -29.68 8.21
C ALA A 121 -2.39 -28.50 8.36
N CYS A 122 -2.58 -28.01 8.40
CA CYS A 122 -3.42 -27.27 8.56
C CYS A 122 -3.60 -26.23 8.94
N GLU A 123 -3.37 -25.87 9.16
CA GLU A 123 -3.57 -25.05 9.66
C GLU A 123 -3.98 -24.30 9.04
N GLN A 124 -4.04 -24.38 8.43
CA GLN A 124 -4.43 -23.94 8.06
C GLN A 124 -5.37 -23.69 8.06
N LEU A 125 -5.59 -24.08 8.12
CA LEU A 125 -6.45 -23.88 8.35
C LEU A 125 -6.81 -23.10 9.17
N ARG A 126 -6.54 -22.69 9.62
CA ARG A 126 -6.80 -21.93 10.45
C ARG A 126 -6.59 -20.69 10.22
N LEU A 127 -6.06 -20.34 9.49
CA LEU A 127 -5.91 -19.34 9.23
C LEU A 127 -6.74 -18.78 8.61
N ASP A 128 -7.11 -19.26 8.19
CA ASP A 128 -7.87 -18.95 7.82
C ASP A 128 -8.80 -18.55 8.40
N LEU A 129 -8.85 -18.82 8.97
CA LEU A 129 -9.64 -18.49 9.65
C LEU A 129 -9.62 -17.29 10.12
N ASN A 130 -9.04 -16.80 10.06
CA ASN A 130 -8.97 -15.74 10.53
C ASN A 130 -9.03 -14.83 9.87
N PRO A 131 -9.53 -14.56 9.63
CA PRO A 131 -9.70 -13.78 8.95
C PRO A 131 -9.42 -12.68 8.97
N ASP A 132 -9.12 -12.44 8.84
CA ASP A 132 -8.86 -11.67 8.84
C ASP A 132 -8.96 -11.18 8.68
#